data_7e75c039f7ae4f245cf41f4834ed08f7
#
_entry.id   7e75c039f7ae4f245cf41f4834ed08f7
#
_cell.length_a   1.000
_cell.length_b   1.000
_cell.length_c   1.000
_cell.angle_alpha   90.00
_cell.angle_beta   90.00
_cell.angle_gamma   90.00
#
_symmetry.space_group_name_H-M   'P 1'
#
loop_
_entity.id
_entity.type
_entity.pdbx_description
1 polymer ?
#
loop_
_entity_poly.entity_id
_entity_poly.type
_entity_poly.pdbx_seq_one_letter_code
_entity_poly.pdbx_strand_id
1 'polypeptide(L)'
;MPGILVVEDDENLNRGITFSLKKSGYEVFSAESVKKAKRIASDNHVDVTICDVNLPDGNGLEFVRWMRCNYNTYIICLTALDQEMDQVMGYEAGADDYITKPFSLSVLLLKIEAHFRRRQEKTEAGKMISGDIVFIAGEMKVLIKSREISLTKTELKMLTFFLQNPKQILSRTQILENVFDLEGDFVDENTIAVNIRRLREKIEDNPAAPVYIKNIRGLGYIWNQEVRQ
;
A
#
# COMPACT_ATOMS: atom_id res chain seq x y z
N MET A 1 -15.88 -1.38 -0.52
CA MET A 1 -15.72 -2.55 -1.41
C MET A 1 -14.60 -2.21 -2.38
N PRO A 2 -13.72 -3.16 -2.75
CA PRO A 2 -12.69 -2.87 -3.74
C PRO A 2 -13.30 -2.57 -5.11
N GLY A 3 -12.80 -1.51 -5.77
CA GLY A 3 -13.25 -1.06 -7.07
C GLY A 3 -12.47 -1.71 -8.21
N ILE A 4 -13.17 -2.28 -9.20
CA ILE A 4 -12.56 -2.92 -10.38
C ILE A 4 -13.08 -2.24 -11.64
N LEU A 5 -12.16 -1.77 -12.49
CA LEU A 5 -12.47 -1.24 -13.81
C LEU A 5 -12.24 -2.32 -14.87
N VAL A 6 -13.27 -2.63 -15.64
CA VAL A 6 -13.23 -3.54 -16.79
C VAL A 6 -13.29 -2.72 -18.08
N VAL A 7 -12.27 -2.84 -18.92
CA VAL A 7 -12.17 -2.15 -20.21
C VAL A 7 -12.11 -3.22 -21.31
N GLU A 8 -13.22 -3.44 -21.96
CA GLU A 8 -13.42 -4.51 -22.95
C GLU A 8 -14.56 -4.09 -23.89
N ASP A 9 -14.35 -4.11 -25.19
CA ASP A 9 -15.32 -3.69 -26.20
C ASP A 9 -16.29 -4.81 -26.62
N ASP A 10 -15.90 -6.08 -26.47
CA ASP A 10 -16.85 -7.19 -26.65
C ASP A 10 -17.89 -7.17 -25.52
N GLU A 11 -19.13 -6.83 -25.87
CA GLU A 11 -20.21 -6.72 -24.91
C GLU A 11 -20.48 -8.03 -24.13
N ASN A 12 -20.36 -9.19 -24.76
CA ASN A 12 -20.63 -10.47 -24.11
C ASN A 12 -19.56 -10.80 -23.09
N LEU A 13 -18.29 -10.61 -23.45
CA LEU A 13 -17.15 -10.84 -22.57
C LEU A 13 -17.17 -9.84 -21.42
N ASN A 14 -17.38 -8.56 -21.70
CA ASN A 14 -17.49 -7.49 -20.70
C ASN A 14 -18.60 -7.80 -19.68
N ARG A 15 -19.79 -8.17 -20.15
CA ARG A 15 -20.93 -8.57 -19.29
C ARG A 15 -20.60 -9.79 -18.44
N GLY A 16 -19.96 -10.81 -19.03
CA GLY A 16 -19.55 -12.01 -18.32
C GLY A 16 -18.56 -11.73 -17.19
N ILE A 17 -17.52 -10.95 -17.47
CA ILE A 17 -16.53 -10.51 -16.47
C ILE A 17 -17.22 -9.70 -15.37
N THR A 18 -17.98 -8.67 -15.76
CA THR A 18 -18.67 -7.78 -14.83
C THR A 18 -19.64 -8.53 -13.91
N PHE A 19 -20.42 -9.43 -14.47
CA PHE A 19 -21.36 -10.25 -13.69
C PHE A 19 -20.64 -11.12 -12.66
N SER A 20 -19.56 -11.80 -13.07
CA SER A 20 -18.78 -12.69 -12.20
C SER A 20 -18.12 -11.91 -11.06
N LEU A 21 -17.55 -10.74 -11.35
CA LEU A 21 -16.92 -9.88 -10.35
C LEU A 21 -17.95 -9.31 -9.34
N LYS A 22 -19.11 -8.84 -9.82
CA LYS A 22 -20.18 -8.37 -8.93
C LYS A 22 -20.69 -9.47 -8.02
N LYS A 23 -20.85 -10.70 -8.54
CA LYS A 23 -21.24 -11.88 -7.76
C LYS A 23 -20.21 -12.21 -6.67
N SER A 24 -18.93 -11.93 -6.91
CA SER A 24 -17.84 -12.10 -5.93
C SER A 24 -17.72 -10.92 -4.94
N GLY A 25 -18.62 -9.94 -5.00
CA GLY A 25 -18.69 -8.84 -4.00
C GLY A 25 -17.80 -7.63 -4.31
N TYR A 26 -17.35 -7.47 -5.56
CA TYR A 26 -16.60 -6.30 -5.99
C TYR A 26 -17.52 -5.17 -6.51
N GLU A 27 -17.10 -3.93 -6.33
CA GLU A 27 -17.67 -2.79 -7.05
C GLU A 27 -17.06 -2.76 -8.45
N VAL A 28 -17.92 -2.77 -9.51
CA VAL A 28 -17.43 -2.94 -10.88
C VAL A 28 -17.89 -1.81 -11.76
N PHE A 29 -16.92 -1.14 -12.36
CA PHE A 29 -17.08 -0.15 -13.40
C PHE A 29 -16.76 -0.77 -14.75
N SER A 30 -17.52 -0.43 -15.79
CA SER A 30 -17.38 -1.02 -17.13
C SER A 30 -17.24 0.08 -18.19
N ALA A 31 -16.24 -0.08 -19.04
CA ALA A 31 -15.99 0.77 -20.19
C ALA A 31 -15.77 -0.10 -21.45
N GLU A 32 -16.30 0.37 -22.58
CA GLU A 32 -16.10 -0.23 -23.90
C GLU A 32 -15.02 0.48 -24.73
N SER A 33 -14.35 1.49 -24.14
CA SER A 33 -13.38 2.33 -24.86
C SER A 33 -12.40 3.00 -23.91
N VAL A 34 -11.22 3.36 -24.42
CA VAL A 34 -10.18 4.08 -23.68
C VAL A 34 -10.71 5.41 -23.12
N LYS A 35 -11.47 6.14 -23.94
CA LYS A 35 -12.04 7.45 -23.54
C LYS A 35 -12.97 7.31 -22.33
N LYS A 36 -13.85 6.32 -22.34
CA LYS A 36 -14.77 6.07 -21.22
C LYS A 36 -14.02 5.55 -19.98
N ALA A 37 -13.03 4.66 -20.19
CA ALA A 37 -12.21 4.14 -19.12
C ALA A 37 -11.45 5.25 -18.37
N LYS A 38 -10.83 6.20 -19.09
CA LYS A 38 -10.14 7.36 -18.50
C LYS A 38 -11.09 8.22 -17.64
N ARG A 39 -12.30 8.47 -18.12
CA ARG A 39 -13.31 9.23 -17.35
C ARG A 39 -13.68 8.48 -16.05
N ILE A 40 -13.98 7.20 -16.16
CA ILE A 40 -14.34 6.38 -14.98
C ILE A 40 -13.21 6.37 -13.96
N ALA A 41 -11.95 6.15 -14.41
CA ALA A 41 -10.78 6.15 -13.53
C ALA A 41 -10.54 7.51 -12.84
N SER A 42 -10.93 8.62 -13.49
CA SER A 42 -10.80 9.95 -12.89
C SER A 42 -11.88 10.23 -11.83
N ASP A 43 -13.06 9.64 -11.99
CA ASP A 43 -14.23 9.89 -11.14
C ASP A 43 -14.36 8.90 -9.97
N ASN A 44 -13.60 7.77 -10.00
CA ASN A 44 -13.75 6.68 -9.04
C ASN A 44 -12.41 6.16 -8.53
N HIS A 45 -12.44 5.55 -7.34
CA HIS A 45 -11.28 4.81 -6.83
C HIS A 45 -11.25 3.42 -7.47
N VAL A 46 -10.15 3.09 -8.17
CA VAL A 46 -9.96 1.82 -8.86
C VAL A 46 -8.77 1.07 -8.27
N ASP A 47 -9.03 -0.07 -7.61
CA ASP A 47 -7.99 -0.95 -7.04
C ASP A 47 -7.40 -1.89 -8.08
N VAL A 48 -8.23 -2.38 -9.02
CA VAL A 48 -7.83 -3.31 -10.10
C VAL A 48 -8.37 -2.81 -11.43
N THR A 49 -7.53 -2.83 -12.46
CA THR A 49 -7.92 -2.55 -13.85
C THR A 49 -7.72 -3.79 -14.70
N ILE A 50 -8.76 -4.23 -15.40
CA ILE A 50 -8.72 -5.29 -16.40
C ILE A 50 -8.89 -4.61 -17.74
N CYS A 51 -7.90 -4.73 -18.63
CA CYS A 51 -7.91 -3.98 -19.88
C CYS A 51 -7.61 -4.89 -21.08
N ASP A 52 -8.47 -4.88 -22.08
CA ASP A 52 -8.12 -5.43 -23.39
C ASP A 52 -7.05 -4.56 -24.05
N VAL A 53 -6.10 -5.23 -24.68
CA VAL A 53 -5.06 -4.56 -25.49
C VAL A 53 -5.64 -3.95 -26.77
N ASN A 54 -6.61 -4.62 -27.38
CA ASN A 54 -7.24 -4.19 -28.63
C ASN A 54 -8.58 -3.50 -28.35
N LEU A 55 -8.59 -2.17 -28.39
CA LEU A 55 -9.79 -1.36 -28.18
C LEU A 55 -10.12 -0.53 -29.43
N PRO A 56 -11.39 -0.22 -29.70
CA PRO A 56 -11.82 0.41 -30.95
C PRO A 56 -11.32 1.86 -31.10
N ASP A 57 -11.03 2.54 -30.00
CA ASP A 57 -10.64 3.96 -29.97
C ASP A 57 -9.17 4.19 -29.59
N GLY A 58 -8.37 3.11 -29.49
CA GLY A 58 -6.94 3.21 -29.20
C GLY A 58 -6.31 1.92 -28.73
N ASN A 59 -4.98 1.97 -28.52
CA ASN A 59 -4.24 0.83 -27.97
C ASN A 59 -4.38 0.77 -26.45
N GLY A 60 -4.88 -0.35 -25.93
CA GLY A 60 -5.03 -0.59 -24.50
C GLY A 60 -3.73 -0.44 -23.71
N LEU A 61 -2.56 -0.75 -24.32
CA LEU A 61 -1.26 -0.55 -23.68
C LEU A 61 -0.93 0.93 -23.43
N GLU A 62 -1.42 1.85 -24.27
CA GLU A 62 -1.27 3.29 -24.01
C GLU A 62 -2.15 3.72 -22.83
N PHE A 63 -3.34 3.13 -22.72
CA PHE A 63 -4.19 3.35 -21.54
C PHE A 63 -3.53 2.79 -20.28
N VAL A 64 -2.91 1.61 -20.33
CA VAL A 64 -2.16 1.01 -19.22
C VAL A 64 -1.02 1.93 -18.77
N ARG A 65 -0.22 2.47 -19.69
CA ARG A 65 0.84 3.45 -19.36
C ARG A 65 0.25 4.68 -18.66
N TRP A 66 -0.85 5.21 -19.20
CA TRP A 66 -1.54 6.35 -18.61
C TRP A 66 -2.06 6.03 -17.19
N MET A 67 -2.67 4.85 -16.99
CA MET A 67 -3.10 4.38 -15.66
C MET A 67 -1.93 4.31 -14.70
N ARG A 68 -0.81 3.72 -15.11
CA ARG A 68 0.38 3.57 -14.28
C ARG A 68 1.01 4.90 -13.86
N CYS A 69 0.98 5.91 -14.74
CA CYS A 69 1.51 7.24 -14.44
C CYS A 69 0.64 8.01 -13.44
N ASN A 70 -0.67 7.75 -13.39
CA ASN A 70 -1.62 8.56 -12.62
C ASN A 70 -2.20 7.83 -11.40
N TYR A 71 -2.18 6.49 -11.37
CA TYR A 71 -2.87 5.69 -10.35
C TYR A 71 -2.02 4.50 -9.91
N ASN A 72 -2.13 4.17 -8.62
CA ASN A 72 -1.55 2.94 -8.07
C ASN A 72 -2.61 1.83 -8.06
N THR A 73 -2.89 1.26 -9.21
CA THR A 73 -3.86 0.17 -9.42
C THR A 73 -3.14 -1.10 -9.90
N TYR A 74 -3.67 -2.27 -9.59
CA TYR A 74 -3.19 -3.53 -10.14
C TYR A 74 -3.78 -3.73 -11.53
N ILE A 75 -2.94 -3.92 -12.55
CA ILE A 75 -3.38 -3.93 -13.93
C ILE A 75 -3.19 -5.33 -14.54
N ILE A 76 -4.29 -5.90 -15.01
CA ILE A 76 -4.33 -7.16 -15.77
C ILE A 76 -4.66 -6.83 -17.21
N CYS A 77 -3.79 -7.19 -18.15
CA CYS A 77 -4.08 -7.08 -19.58
C CYS A 77 -4.72 -8.37 -20.10
N LEU A 78 -5.78 -8.20 -20.88
CA LEU A 78 -6.37 -9.27 -21.68
C LEU A 78 -5.82 -9.15 -23.11
N THR A 79 -5.27 -10.22 -23.67
CA THR A 79 -4.65 -10.19 -24.99
C THR A 79 -5.03 -11.42 -25.81
N ALA A 80 -5.24 -11.22 -27.11
CA ALA A 80 -5.48 -12.33 -28.07
C ALA A 80 -4.17 -12.97 -28.55
N LEU A 81 -3.02 -12.62 -27.98
CA LEU A 81 -1.72 -12.71 -28.66
C LEU A 81 -0.92 -13.96 -28.30
N ASP A 82 -0.53 -14.66 -29.36
CA ASP A 82 0.32 -15.85 -29.37
C ASP A 82 1.83 -15.51 -29.45
N GLN A 83 2.23 -14.22 -29.42
CA GLN A 83 3.62 -13.82 -29.60
C GLN A 83 4.25 -13.33 -28.30
N GLU A 84 5.40 -13.89 -27.96
CA GLU A 84 6.24 -13.48 -26.81
C GLU A 84 6.54 -11.98 -26.78
N MET A 85 6.62 -11.34 -27.97
CA MET A 85 6.88 -9.91 -28.12
C MET A 85 5.81 -9.01 -27.49
N ASP A 86 4.55 -9.43 -27.51
CA ASP A 86 3.45 -8.62 -27.00
C ASP A 86 3.33 -8.70 -25.48
N GLN A 87 3.76 -9.82 -24.89
CA GLN A 87 3.89 -9.91 -23.42
C GLN A 87 5.02 -9.01 -22.92
N VAL A 88 6.15 -8.95 -23.63
CA VAL A 88 7.27 -8.04 -23.28
C VAL A 88 6.84 -6.58 -23.38
N MET A 89 6.20 -6.18 -24.48
CA MET A 89 5.70 -4.80 -24.67
C MET A 89 4.67 -4.40 -23.61
N GLY A 90 3.90 -5.35 -23.13
CA GLY A 90 2.92 -5.09 -22.11
C GLY A 90 3.52 -4.93 -20.71
N TYR A 91 4.51 -5.74 -20.31
CA TYR A 91 5.25 -5.50 -19.06
C TYR A 91 5.98 -4.14 -19.11
N GLU A 92 6.54 -3.76 -20.24
CA GLU A 92 7.13 -2.42 -20.46
C GLU A 92 6.06 -1.31 -20.37
N ALA A 93 4.79 -1.60 -20.71
CA ALA A 93 3.69 -0.67 -20.53
C ALA A 93 3.28 -0.50 -19.05
N GLY A 94 3.75 -1.38 -18.15
CA GLY A 94 3.50 -1.31 -16.71
C GLY A 94 2.31 -2.13 -16.23
N ALA A 95 1.87 -3.15 -17.00
CA ALA A 95 0.90 -4.13 -16.50
C ALA A 95 1.56 -5.04 -15.44
N ASP A 96 0.77 -5.49 -14.48
CA ASP A 96 1.23 -6.40 -13.42
C ASP A 96 1.02 -7.86 -13.79
N ASP A 97 0.05 -8.15 -14.69
CA ASP A 97 -0.27 -9.52 -15.12
C ASP A 97 -0.91 -9.54 -16.51
N TYR A 98 -0.91 -10.72 -17.14
CA TYR A 98 -1.47 -10.97 -18.46
C TYR A 98 -2.36 -12.22 -18.47
N ILE A 99 -3.41 -12.17 -19.25
CA ILE A 99 -4.29 -13.31 -19.53
C ILE A 99 -4.56 -13.38 -21.02
N THR A 100 -4.17 -14.50 -21.65
CA THR A 100 -4.41 -14.73 -23.07
C THR A 100 -5.85 -15.19 -23.32
N LYS A 101 -6.49 -14.61 -24.32
CA LYS A 101 -7.81 -15.04 -24.83
C LYS A 101 -7.63 -16.26 -25.75
N PRO A 102 -8.48 -17.31 -25.65
CA PRO A 102 -9.61 -17.46 -24.73
C PRO A 102 -9.17 -17.87 -23.32
N PHE A 103 -9.82 -17.34 -22.28
CA PHE A 103 -9.50 -17.62 -20.89
C PHE A 103 -10.73 -18.06 -20.08
N SER A 104 -10.47 -18.70 -18.95
CA SER A 104 -11.51 -19.01 -17.98
C SER A 104 -11.74 -17.83 -17.03
N LEU A 105 -13.00 -17.43 -16.85
CA LEU A 105 -13.37 -16.42 -15.85
C LEU A 105 -12.91 -16.80 -14.43
N SER A 106 -12.87 -18.10 -14.11
CA SER A 106 -12.37 -18.58 -12.83
C SER A 106 -10.88 -18.26 -12.63
N VAL A 107 -10.07 -18.33 -13.69
CA VAL A 107 -8.64 -17.96 -13.62
C VAL A 107 -8.48 -16.48 -13.36
N LEU A 108 -9.26 -15.63 -14.03
CA LEU A 108 -9.27 -14.19 -13.80
C LEU A 108 -9.63 -13.85 -12.34
N LEU A 109 -10.71 -14.46 -11.82
CA LEU A 109 -11.14 -14.29 -10.43
C LEU A 109 -10.05 -14.70 -9.43
N LEU A 110 -9.43 -15.87 -9.63
CA LEU A 110 -8.36 -16.36 -8.77
C LEU A 110 -7.14 -15.42 -8.74
N LYS A 111 -6.77 -14.81 -9.87
CA LYS A 111 -5.69 -13.83 -9.93
C LYS A 111 -6.03 -12.57 -9.12
N ILE A 112 -7.25 -12.06 -9.26
CA ILE A 112 -7.73 -10.89 -8.52
C ILE A 112 -7.78 -11.19 -7.01
N GLU A 113 -8.34 -12.32 -6.62
CA GLU A 113 -8.38 -12.76 -5.22
C GLU A 113 -6.97 -12.92 -4.63
N ALA A 114 -6.05 -13.53 -5.41
CA ALA A 114 -4.66 -13.68 -4.99
C ALA A 114 -3.96 -12.32 -4.79
N HIS A 115 -4.25 -11.32 -5.66
CA HIS A 115 -3.75 -9.96 -5.49
C HIS A 115 -4.24 -9.33 -4.18
N PHE A 116 -5.55 -9.35 -3.91
CA PHE A 116 -6.11 -8.77 -2.69
C PHE A 116 -5.63 -9.51 -1.43
N ARG A 117 -5.52 -10.84 -1.47
CA ARG A 117 -4.96 -11.63 -0.37
C ARG A 117 -3.52 -11.25 -0.07
N ARG A 118 -2.64 -11.16 -1.07
CA ARG A 118 -1.24 -10.73 -0.90
C ARG A 118 -1.12 -9.31 -0.33
N ARG A 119 -2.03 -8.42 -0.75
CA ARG A 119 -2.09 -7.05 -0.21
C ARG A 119 -2.49 -7.06 1.27
N GLN A 120 -3.49 -7.87 1.62
CA GLN A 120 -3.94 -8.05 3.00
C GLN A 120 -2.86 -8.71 3.86
N GLU A 121 -2.22 -9.80 3.39
CA GLU A 121 -1.11 -10.46 4.07
C GLU A 121 0.06 -9.49 4.32
N LYS A 122 0.43 -8.66 3.35
CA LYS A 122 1.44 -7.61 3.53
C LYS A 122 1.02 -6.56 4.56
N THR A 123 -0.24 -6.21 4.60
CA THR A 123 -0.79 -5.25 5.57
C THR A 123 -0.84 -5.86 6.96
N GLU A 124 -1.20 -7.13 7.10
CA GLU A 124 -1.23 -7.85 8.37
C GLU A 124 0.19 -8.21 8.86
N ALA A 125 1.06 -8.72 7.99
CA ALA A 125 2.45 -9.03 8.32
C ALA A 125 3.29 -7.79 8.67
N GLY A 126 2.86 -6.61 8.22
CA GLY A 126 3.47 -5.33 8.58
C GLY A 126 2.76 -4.59 9.71
N LYS A 127 1.80 -5.23 10.40
CA LYS A 127 1.03 -4.59 11.46
C LYS A 127 1.70 -4.86 12.81
N MET A 128 2.16 -3.81 13.46
CA MET A 128 2.69 -3.87 14.83
C MET A 128 1.67 -3.28 15.78
N ILE A 129 1.27 -4.04 16.80
CA ILE A 129 0.28 -3.62 17.80
C ILE A 129 0.97 -3.56 19.17
N SER A 130 0.86 -2.42 19.83
CA SER A 130 1.42 -2.22 21.17
C SER A 130 0.47 -1.34 22.01
N GLY A 131 -0.25 -1.96 22.94
CA GLY A 131 -1.32 -1.29 23.66
C GLY A 131 -2.37 -0.73 22.70
N ASP A 132 -2.63 0.58 22.80
CA ASP A 132 -3.60 1.28 21.92
C ASP A 132 -3.01 1.72 20.58
N ILE A 133 -1.70 1.49 20.36
CA ILE A 133 -1.00 1.89 19.15
C ILE A 133 -1.01 0.77 18.13
N VAL A 134 -1.40 1.09 16.90
CA VAL A 134 -1.34 0.21 15.74
C VAL A 134 -0.53 0.91 14.64
N PHE A 135 0.59 0.33 14.27
CA PHE A 135 1.38 0.76 13.12
C PHE A 135 1.18 -0.20 11.96
N ILE A 136 0.82 0.33 10.79
CA ILE A 136 0.61 -0.41 9.55
C ILE A 136 1.74 -0.05 8.59
N ALA A 137 2.77 -0.89 8.52
CA ALA A 137 3.99 -0.58 7.77
C ALA A 137 3.74 -0.40 6.27
N GLY A 138 2.88 -1.23 5.67
CA GLY A 138 2.55 -1.15 4.23
C GLY A 138 1.85 0.14 3.81
N GLU A 139 1.17 0.81 4.73
CA GLU A 139 0.49 2.09 4.50
C GLU A 139 1.21 3.28 5.15
N MET A 140 2.27 3.02 5.91
CA MET A 140 2.99 4.02 6.74
C MET A 140 2.04 4.79 7.68
N LYS A 141 0.98 4.12 8.17
CA LYS A 141 -0.05 4.71 9.03
C LYS A 141 0.12 4.30 10.48
N VAL A 142 -0.18 5.23 11.36
CA VAL A 142 -0.24 5.00 12.82
C VAL A 142 -1.61 5.36 13.33
N LEU A 143 -2.23 4.43 14.07
CA LEU A 143 -3.51 4.66 14.73
C LEU A 143 -3.30 4.58 16.25
N ILE A 144 -3.97 5.44 16.98
CA ILE A 144 -4.07 5.37 18.45
C ILE A 144 -5.55 5.37 18.82
N LYS A 145 -5.99 4.36 19.56
CA LYS A 145 -7.41 4.18 19.91
C LYS A 145 -8.32 4.29 18.68
N SER A 146 -7.88 3.63 17.56
CA SER A 146 -8.57 3.62 16.26
C SER A 146 -8.65 4.97 15.53
N ARG A 147 -7.90 6.00 15.97
CA ARG A 147 -7.79 7.29 15.27
C ARG A 147 -6.44 7.42 14.61
N GLU A 148 -6.42 7.77 13.34
CA GLU A 148 -5.18 8.03 12.61
C GLU A 148 -4.49 9.29 13.15
N ILE A 149 -3.17 9.19 13.39
CA ILE A 149 -2.34 10.33 13.81
C ILE A 149 -1.28 10.63 12.74
N SER A 150 -0.97 11.89 12.58
CA SER A 150 0.09 12.33 11.67
C SER A 150 1.43 12.44 12.39
N LEU A 151 2.42 11.69 11.91
CA LEU A 151 3.81 11.77 12.36
C LEU A 151 4.69 12.35 11.26
N THR A 152 5.70 13.11 11.63
CA THR A 152 6.77 13.51 10.71
C THR A 152 7.61 12.28 10.35
N LYS A 153 8.43 12.39 9.29
CA LYS A 153 9.34 11.31 8.86
C LYS A 153 10.24 10.82 9.99
N THR A 154 10.80 11.73 10.77
CA THR A 154 11.68 11.41 11.91
C THR A 154 10.92 10.74 13.05
N GLU A 155 9.73 11.25 13.41
CA GLU A 155 8.89 10.66 14.46
C GLU A 155 8.44 9.24 14.07
N LEU A 156 8.10 9.02 12.80
CA LEU A 156 7.71 7.71 12.30
C LEU A 156 8.89 6.72 12.31
N LYS A 157 10.10 7.13 11.85
CA LYS A 157 11.31 6.31 11.95
C LYS A 157 11.59 5.95 13.42
N MET A 158 11.48 6.92 14.33
CA MET A 158 11.71 6.71 15.76
C MET A 158 10.69 5.74 16.37
N LEU A 159 9.40 5.90 16.08
CA LEU A 159 8.36 4.98 16.53
C LEU A 159 8.61 3.57 16.01
N THR A 160 8.91 3.42 14.72
CA THR A 160 9.20 2.12 14.10
C THR A 160 10.40 1.45 14.76
N PHE A 161 11.47 2.19 15.00
CA PHE A 161 12.67 1.67 15.67
C PHE A 161 12.38 1.17 17.09
N PHE A 162 11.56 1.88 17.84
CA PHE A 162 11.10 1.44 19.16
C PHE A 162 10.21 0.18 19.08
N LEU A 163 9.26 0.13 18.15
CA LEU A 163 8.37 -1.02 17.97
C LEU A 163 9.10 -2.29 17.52
N GLN A 164 10.20 -2.14 16.80
CA GLN A 164 11.07 -3.25 16.37
C GLN A 164 11.98 -3.76 17.50
N ASN A 165 12.20 -2.98 18.55
CA ASN A 165 13.06 -3.30 19.67
C ASN A 165 12.32 -3.21 21.03
N PRO A 166 11.19 -3.93 21.21
CA PRO A 166 10.40 -3.85 22.42
C PRO A 166 11.18 -4.39 23.61
N LYS A 167 11.01 -3.75 24.78
CA LYS A 167 11.67 -4.11 26.04
C LYS A 167 13.21 -4.02 26.01
N GLN A 168 13.82 -3.54 24.95
CA GLN A 168 15.26 -3.30 24.89
C GLN A 168 15.59 -1.85 25.25
N ILE A 169 16.69 -1.66 25.98
CA ILE A 169 17.22 -0.32 26.26
C ILE A 169 18.01 0.10 25.03
N LEU A 170 17.57 1.16 24.38
CA LEU A 170 18.22 1.77 23.23
C LEU A 170 19.03 2.96 23.69
N SER A 171 20.34 2.90 23.48
CA SER A 171 21.23 4.02 23.78
C SER A 171 20.95 5.20 22.87
N ARG A 172 21.36 6.41 23.28
CA ARG A 172 21.25 7.60 22.44
C ARG A 172 21.97 7.43 21.11
N THR A 173 23.16 6.83 21.13
CA THR A 173 23.94 6.56 19.93
C THR A 173 23.18 5.64 18.97
N GLN A 174 22.59 4.54 19.47
CA GLN A 174 21.79 3.62 18.64
C GLN A 174 20.57 4.32 18.01
N ILE A 175 19.88 5.18 18.77
CA ILE A 175 18.74 5.95 18.24
C ILE A 175 19.23 6.93 17.18
N LEU A 176 20.36 7.58 17.38
CA LEU A 176 20.93 8.53 16.45
C LEU A 176 21.27 7.85 15.11
N GLU A 177 22.00 6.74 15.16
CA GLU A 177 22.45 6.00 13.98
C GLU A 177 21.30 5.40 13.15
N ASN A 178 20.20 4.99 13.81
CA ASN A 178 19.10 4.30 13.13
C ASN A 178 17.93 5.22 12.70
N VAL A 179 17.79 6.38 13.33
CA VAL A 179 16.67 7.27 13.08
C VAL A 179 17.05 8.46 12.20
N PHE A 180 18.30 8.94 12.35
CA PHE A 180 18.79 10.09 11.62
C PHE A 180 19.78 9.65 10.53
N ASP A 181 19.58 10.17 9.31
CA ASP A 181 20.51 9.92 8.21
C ASP A 181 21.79 10.75 8.51
N LEU A 182 22.93 10.08 8.67
CA LEU A 182 24.22 10.69 9.01
C LEU A 182 24.86 11.50 7.87
N GLU A 183 24.20 11.60 6.71
CA GLU A 183 24.70 12.39 5.57
C GLU A 183 24.35 13.88 5.76
N GLY A 184 25.19 14.60 6.50
CA GLY A 184 25.30 16.04 6.37
C GLY A 184 24.92 16.94 7.52
N ASP A 185 24.20 16.51 8.54
CA ASP A 185 23.91 17.35 9.71
C ASP A 185 24.53 16.78 10.99
N PHE A 186 25.27 17.60 11.72
CA PHE A 186 25.70 17.34 13.10
C PHE A 186 24.44 17.24 13.99
N VAL A 187 23.87 16.05 14.12
CA VAL A 187 22.72 15.83 15.00
C VAL A 187 23.24 15.67 16.42
N ASP A 188 23.05 16.72 17.24
CA ASP A 188 23.41 16.73 18.66
C ASP A 188 22.47 15.76 19.45
N GLU A 189 22.98 15.18 20.55
CA GLU A 189 22.22 14.34 21.48
C GLU A 189 20.96 15.04 22.02
N ASN A 190 20.92 16.35 22.08
CA ASN A 190 19.76 17.16 22.45
C ASN A 190 18.60 16.98 21.47
N THR A 191 18.89 16.71 20.19
CA THR A 191 17.89 16.47 19.15
C THR A 191 17.05 15.22 19.46
N ILE A 192 17.66 14.17 20.04
CA ILE A 192 16.94 12.97 20.45
C ILE A 192 15.90 13.28 21.51
N ALA A 193 16.30 14.01 22.57
CA ALA A 193 15.40 14.36 23.66
C ALA A 193 14.20 15.20 23.18
N VAL A 194 14.43 16.12 22.26
CA VAL A 194 13.36 16.95 21.65
C VAL A 194 12.40 16.08 20.82
N ASN A 195 12.94 15.17 20.00
CA ASN A 195 12.09 14.30 19.18
C ASN A 195 11.34 13.26 20.02
N ILE A 196 11.94 12.70 21.07
CA ILE A 196 11.26 11.82 22.04
C ILE A 196 10.10 12.58 22.70
N ARG A 197 10.32 13.83 23.13
CA ARG A 197 9.27 14.65 23.73
C ARG A 197 8.11 14.86 22.74
N ARG A 198 8.41 15.25 21.49
CA ARG A 198 7.40 15.46 20.43
C ARG A 198 6.63 14.17 20.12
N LEU A 199 7.33 13.03 20.06
CA LEU A 199 6.68 11.75 19.84
C LEU A 199 5.75 11.39 21.00
N ARG A 200 6.21 11.56 22.26
CA ARG A 200 5.37 11.37 23.45
C ARG A 200 4.11 12.23 23.44
N GLU A 201 4.23 13.50 23.07
CA GLU A 201 3.08 14.43 22.96
C GLU A 201 2.00 13.90 22.00
N LYS A 202 2.35 13.02 21.06
CA LYS A 202 1.42 12.43 20.08
C LYS A 202 0.92 11.05 20.47
N ILE A 203 1.74 10.24 21.18
CA ILE A 203 1.40 8.84 21.43
C ILE A 203 1.02 8.51 22.88
N GLU A 204 1.39 9.37 23.84
CA GLU A 204 1.10 9.15 25.25
C GLU A 204 -0.15 9.93 25.69
N ASP A 205 -0.99 9.34 26.51
CA ASP A 205 -2.11 10.07 27.14
C ASP A 205 -1.58 11.17 28.09
N ASN A 206 -0.46 10.90 28.76
CA ASN A 206 0.25 11.87 29.61
C ASN A 206 1.76 11.84 29.32
N PRO A 207 2.29 12.78 28.53
CA PRO A 207 3.71 12.84 28.18
C PRO A 207 4.67 12.99 29.38
N ALA A 208 4.19 13.53 30.51
CA ALA A 208 4.99 13.67 31.74
C ALA A 208 5.08 12.36 32.53
N ALA A 209 4.14 11.43 32.33
CA ALA A 209 4.13 10.10 32.95
C ALA A 209 4.01 9.03 31.85
N PRO A 210 5.01 8.87 30.98
CA PRO A 210 4.91 8.07 29.75
C PRO A 210 4.76 6.57 30.06
N VAL A 211 3.90 5.90 29.32
CA VAL A 211 3.63 4.45 29.42
C VAL A 211 4.44 3.69 28.37
N TYR A 212 4.58 4.24 27.17
CA TYR A 212 5.27 3.60 26.04
C TYR A 212 6.76 3.83 26.06
N ILE A 213 7.22 5.08 25.97
CA ILE A 213 8.65 5.41 25.91
C ILE A 213 9.12 5.87 27.29
N LYS A 214 9.90 5.05 27.99
CA LYS A 214 10.49 5.40 29.29
C LYS A 214 11.96 5.79 29.16
N ASN A 215 12.40 6.71 30.01
CA ASN A 215 13.81 7.07 30.15
C ASN A 215 14.48 6.17 31.18
N ILE A 216 15.59 5.56 30.83
CA ILE A 216 16.45 4.79 31.72
C ILE A 216 17.70 5.63 31.99
N ARG A 217 17.77 6.16 33.20
CA ARG A 217 18.82 7.13 33.58
C ARG A 217 20.21 6.61 33.27
N GLY A 218 20.97 7.38 32.50
CA GLY A 218 22.34 7.06 32.10
C GLY A 218 22.50 6.05 30.98
N LEU A 219 21.43 5.35 30.56
CA LEU A 219 21.48 4.30 29.55
C LEU A 219 20.76 4.64 28.24
N GLY A 220 19.67 5.41 28.29
CA GLY A 220 18.90 5.74 27.08
C GLY A 220 17.40 5.62 27.29
N TYR A 221 16.71 5.05 26.31
CA TYR A 221 15.24 4.92 26.29
C TYR A 221 14.81 3.49 26.03
N ILE A 222 13.62 3.13 26.50
CA ILE A 222 13.03 1.82 26.32
C ILE A 222 11.57 1.94 25.88
N TRP A 223 11.15 1.10 24.92
CA TRP A 223 9.74 0.85 24.66
C TRP A 223 9.20 -0.13 25.71
N ASN A 224 8.36 0.36 26.59
CA ASN A 224 8.00 -0.38 27.81
C ASN A 224 6.74 -1.24 27.66
N GLN A 225 6.24 -1.45 26.46
CA GLN A 225 5.10 -2.32 26.16
C GLN A 225 5.51 -3.50 25.28
N GLU A 226 4.71 -4.57 25.33
CA GLU A 226 4.83 -5.68 24.37
C GLU A 226 4.39 -5.21 22.98
N VAL A 227 5.01 -5.79 21.94
CA VAL A 227 4.63 -5.58 20.54
C VAL A 227 4.23 -6.93 19.94
N ARG A 228 3.04 -6.98 19.35
CA ARG A 228 2.55 -8.13 18.59
C ARG A 228 2.61 -7.79 17.10
N GLN A 229 3.07 -8.74 16.32
CA GLN A 229 3.09 -8.70 14.87
C GLN A 229 2.01 -9.60 14.32
#